data_fc8a2d7cea6e4ae34d575f46610e0c83
#
_entry.id   fc8a2d7cea6e4ae34d575f46610e0c83
#
_cell.length_a   1.000
_cell.length_b   1.000
_cell.length_c   1.000
_cell.angle_alpha   90.00
_cell.angle_beta   90.00
_cell.angle_gamma   90.00
#
_symmetry.space_group_name_H-M   'P 1'
#
loop_
_entity.id
_entity.type
_entity.pdbx_description
1 polymer ?
#
loop_
_entity_poly.entity_id
_entity_poly.type
_entity_poly.pdbx_seq_one_letter_code
_entity_poly.pdbx_strand_id
1 'polypeptide(L)'
;MTEPVSTGCASLDDLLDGGFERGTVTQVYGPPAAGKTNVALSAAVNVAANGGTVVYIDTEGLSVDRFQQLAEAVAPADVEDVTSRLMISEAYDFEDQEEAVRDAAEFVDQADLIVVDSATGFYRLERTAEGDGGESLRRVARQVTHLLSLARKHDLAVVLTNQVYSDPESDRTRALGGHTLEHWTGTVVRLDRFRGGNRRATLEKHRAKPAGETATFKITDRGLSSTDI
;
A
#
# COMPACT_ATOMS: atom_id res chain seq x y z
N MET A 1 2.53 -20.28 -10.67
CA MET A 1 2.44 -18.87 -10.19
C MET A 1 2.26 -18.98 -8.69
N THR A 2 3.02 -18.24 -7.94
CA THR A 2 2.93 -18.17 -6.49
C THR A 2 1.62 -17.48 -6.11
N GLU A 3 1.01 -17.87 -4.99
CA GLU A 3 -0.26 -17.29 -4.55
C GLU A 3 -0.13 -15.79 -4.24
N PRO A 4 -1.16 -14.97 -4.54
CA PRO A 4 -1.19 -13.57 -4.14
C PRO A 4 -1.05 -13.39 -2.63
N VAL A 5 -0.66 -12.22 -2.22
CA VAL A 5 -0.55 -11.85 -0.80
C VAL A 5 -1.89 -11.33 -0.30
N SER A 6 -2.53 -12.05 0.62
CA SER A 6 -3.82 -11.66 1.18
C SER A 6 -3.77 -10.29 1.88
N THR A 7 -4.79 -9.49 1.68
CA THR A 7 -4.98 -8.21 2.38
C THR A 7 -5.40 -8.38 3.86
N GLY A 8 -5.76 -9.60 4.26
CA GLY A 8 -6.41 -9.89 5.52
C GLY A 8 -7.91 -9.55 5.55
N CYS A 9 -8.52 -9.27 4.37
CA CYS A 9 -9.94 -8.96 4.23
C CYS A 9 -10.53 -9.66 2.99
N ALA A 10 -11.41 -10.62 3.21
CA ALA A 10 -11.94 -11.47 2.14
C ALA A 10 -12.56 -10.67 0.98
N SER A 11 -13.34 -9.62 1.26
CA SER A 11 -13.94 -8.81 0.18
C SER A 11 -12.91 -8.04 -0.66
N LEU A 12 -11.78 -7.67 -0.08
CA LEU A 12 -10.67 -7.06 -0.83
C LEU A 12 -9.89 -8.11 -1.61
N ASP A 13 -9.68 -9.28 -1.01
CA ASP A 13 -9.01 -10.39 -1.69
C ASP A 13 -9.83 -10.86 -2.90
N ASP A 14 -11.15 -10.98 -2.77
CA ASP A 14 -12.05 -11.29 -3.90
C ASP A 14 -11.98 -10.21 -5.00
N LEU A 15 -11.93 -8.94 -4.62
CA LEU A 15 -11.78 -7.83 -5.57
C LEU A 15 -10.46 -7.91 -6.34
N LEU A 16 -9.38 -8.36 -5.67
CA LEU A 16 -8.02 -8.41 -6.19
C LEU A 16 -7.60 -9.78 -6.77
N ASP A 17 -8.54 -10.71 -6.92
CA ASP A 17 -8.29 -12.07 -7.41
C ASP A 17 -7.35 -12.88 -6.49
N GLY A 18 -7.57 -12.76 -5.18
CA GLY A 18 -6.86 -13.46 -4.12
C GLY A 18 -5.96 -12.57 -3.24
N GLY A 19 -5.80 -11.29 -3.57
CA GLY A 19 -4.97 -10.34 -2.82
C GLY A 19 -4.01 -9.55 -3.69
N PHE A 20 -2.92 -9.07 -3.10
CA PHE A 20 -1.88 -8.34 -3.84
C PHE A 20 -1.04 -9.28 -4.71
N GLU A 21 -1.08 -9.08 -6.03
CA GLU A 21 -0.39 -9.91 -7.01
C GLU A 21 1.14 -9.79 -6.83
N ARG A 22 1.85 -10.93 -6.77
CA ARG A 22 3.31 -10.99 -6.75
C ARG A 22 3.90 -10.60 -8.11
N GLY A 23 5.12 -10.13 -8.12
CA GLY A 23 5.81 -9.69 -9.34
C GLY A 23 5.28 -8.36 -9.90
N THR A 24 4.47 -7.63 -9.13
CA THR A 24 3.93 -6.33 -9.54
C THR A 24 3.82 -5.34 -8.39
N VAL A 25 3.45 -4.12 -8.73
CA VAL A 25 3.18 -3.05 -7.77
C VAL A 25 1.69 -2.75 -7.77
N THR A 26 1.07 -2.80 -6.59
CA THR A 26 -0.31 -2.37 -6.37
C THR A 26 -0.31 -0.98 -5.74
N GLN A 27 -1.03 -0.05 -6.35
CA GLN A 27 -1.26 1.29 -5.82
C GLN A 27 -2.62 1.34 -5.13
N VAL A 28 -2.63 1.68 -3.84
CA VAL A 28 -3.84 1.95 -3.05
C VAL A 28 -3.91 3.45 -2.78
N TYR A 29 -4.89 4.14 -3.33
CA TYR A 29 -4.98 5.58 -3.18
C TYR A 29 -6.37 6.04 -2.72
N GLY A 30 -6.47 7.26 -2.21
CA GLY A 30 -7.73 7.83 -1.76
C GLY A 30 -7.54 9.04 -0.85
N PRO A 31 -8.64 9.72 -0.49
CA PRO A 31 -8.59 10.88 0.38
C PRO A 31 -8.07 10.55 1.78
N PRO A 32 -7.72 11.57 2.57
CA PRO A 32 -7.36 11.37 3.98
C PRO A 32 -8.41 10.56 4.72
N ALA A 33 -7.96 9.67 5.61
CA ALA A 33 -8.81 8.78 6.40
C ALA A 33 -9.69 7.79 5.58
N ALA A 34 -9.37 7.54 4.30
CA ALA A 34 -10.02 6.50 3.50
C ALA A 34 -9.64 5.08 3.92
N GLY A 35 -8.53 4.91 4.68
CA GLY A 35 -8.10 3.63 5.22
C GLY A 35 -6.90 3.02 4.51
N LYS A 36 -6.15 3.77 3.72
CA LYS A 36 -4.96 3.30 2.97
C LYS A 36 -3.96 2.59 3.87
N THR A 37 -3.48 3.28 4.90
CA THR A 37 -2.57 2.73 5.94
C THR A 37 -3.15 1.48 6.60
N ASN A 38 -4.46 1.47 6.92
CA ASN A 38 -5.07 0.28 7.52
C ASN A 38 -5.11 -0.92 6.57
N VAL A 39 -5.28 -0.71 5.27
CA VAL A 39 -5.21 -1.78 4.26
C VAL A 39 -3.79 -2.32 4.16
N ALA A 40 -2.80 -1.44 4.05
CA ALA A 40 -1.39 -1.82 3.97
C ALA A 40 -0.92 -2.54 5.24
N LEU A 41 -1.27 -2.01 6.41
CA LEU A 41 -0.91 -2.57 7.71
C LEU A 41 -1.60 -3.92 7.99
N SER A 42 -2.88 -4.05 7.61
CA SER A 42 -3.61 -5.32 7.74
C SER A 42 -2.95 -6.43 6.91
N ALA A 43 -2.56 -6.13 5.68
CA ALA A 43 -1.82 -7.07 4.84
C ALA A 43 -0.46 -7.42 5.45
N ALA A 44 0.30 -6.42 5.92
CA ALA A 44 1.59 -6.64 6.54
C ALA A 44 1.51 -7.58 7.76
N VAL A 45 0.56 -7.31 8.67
CA VAL A 45 0.33 -8.17 9.85
C VAL A 45 -0.14 -9.57 9.43
N ASN A 46 -1.03 -9.67 8.42
CA ASN A 46 -1.51 -10.97 7.94
C ASN A 46 -0.38 -11.81 7.32
N VAL A 47 0.52 -11.20 6.54
CA VAL A 47 1.72 -11.87 6.00
C VAL A 47 2.59 -12.38 7.14
N ALA A 48 2.91 -11.54 8.10
CA ALA A 48 3.77 -11.90 9.23
C ALA A 48 3.16 -13.01 10.09
N ALA A 49 1.84 -12.96 10.36
CA ALA A 49 1.12 -13.98 11.12
C ALA A 49 1.07 -15.35 10.39
N ASN A 50 1.22 -15.37 9.07
CA ASN A 50 1.33 -16.58 8.28
C ASN A 50 2.79 -17.00 7.99
N GLY A 51 3.75 -16.44 8.73
CA GLY A 51 5.16 -16.81 8.68
C GLY A 51 5.98 -16.13 7.60
N GLY A 52 5.38 -15.21 6.83
CA GLY A 52 6.09 -14.39 5.83
C GLY A 52 6.81 -13.20 6.45
N THR A 53 7.65 -12.55 5.68
CA THR A 53 8.43 -11.38 6.08
C THR A 53 8.02 -10.15 5.30
N VAL A 54 7.96 -9.00 5.96
CA VAL A 54 7.52 -7.73 5.39
C VAL A 54 8.56 -6.65 5.60
N VAL A 55 8.86 -5.91 4.53
CA VAL A 55 9.57 -4.62 4.61
C VAL A 55 8.53 -3.51 4.55
N TYR A 56 8.47 -2.67 5.59
CA TYR A 56 7.52 -1.57 5.70
C TYR A 56 8.27 -0.23 5.78
N ILE A 57 8.14 0.58 4.73
CA ILE A 57 8.73 1.92 4.66
C ILE A 57 7.64 2.91 5.04
N ASP A 58 7.82 3.55 6.20
CA ASP A 58 6.87 4.48 6.80
C ASP A 58 7.32 5.92 6.60
N THR A 59 6.48 6.73 5.97
CA THR A 59 6.71 8.17 5.74
C THR A 59 5.66 9.06 6.42
N GLU A 60 4.66 8.48 7.06
CA GLU A 60 3.53 9.21 7.66
C GLU A 60 3.44 9.07 9.18
N GLY A 61 4.31 8.25 9.78
CA GLY A 61 4.31 7.96 11.21
C GLY A 61 3.33 6.83 11.57
N LEU A 62 3.83 5.60 11.49
CA LEU A 62 3.06 4.41 11.83
C LEU A 62 2.68 4.41 13.31
N SER A 63 1.41 4.20 13.61
CA SER A 63 0.96 3.98 14.98
C SER A 63 1.38 2.60 15.47
N VAL A 64 2.35 2.55 16.38
CA VAL A 64 2.82 1.33 17.03
C VAL A 64 1.66 0.65 17.78
N ASP A 65 0.82 1.42 18.47
CA ASP A 65 -0.36 0.90 19.17
C ASP A 65 -1.32 0.21 18.21
N ARG A 66 -1.53 0.80 17.01
CA ARG A 66 -2.39 0.20 16.00
C ARG A 66 -1.81 -1.09 15.44
N PHE A 67 -0.51 -1.11 15.20
CA PHE A 67 0.18 -2.32 14.77
C PHE A 67 0.06 -3.43 15.80
N GLN A 68 0.38 -3.14 17.07
CA GLN A 68 0.26 -4.10 18.16
C GLN A 68 -1.17 -4.63 18.30
N GLN A 69 -2.17 -3.75 18.26
CA GLN A 69 -3.59 -4.14 18.30
C GLN A 69 -3.96 -5.14 17.19
N LEU A 70 -3.46 -4.93 15.97
CA LEU A 70 -3.71 -5.84 14.85
C LEU A 70 -2.98 -7.18 15.05
N ALA A 71 -1.72 -7.18 15.49
CA ALA A 71 -0.96 -8.39 15.76
C ALA A 71 -1.64 -9.24 16.84
N GLU A 72 -2.08 -8.63 17.93
CA GLU A 72 -2.83 -9.28 19.01
C GLU A 72 -4.18 -9.86 18.52
N ALA A 73 -4.84 -9.18 17.59
CA ALA A 73 -6.12 -9.64 17.06
C ALA A 73 -6.00 -10.85 16.12
N VAL A 74 -4.88 -10.93 15.37
CA VAL A 74 -4.65 -11.99 14.37
C VAL A 74 -3.93 -13.19 14.99
N ALA A 75 -2.92 -12.95 15.84
CA ALA A 75 -2.09 -14.00 16.42
C ALA A 75 -1.81 -13.72 17.93
N PRO A 76 -2.82 -13.82 18.80
CA PRO A 76 -2.68 -13.42 20.21
C PRO A 76 -1.64 -14.24 21.00
N ALA A 77 -1.33 -15.46 20.56
CA ALA A 77 -0.33 -16.30 21.21
C ALA A 77 1.10 -16.06 20.70
N ASP A 78 1.25 -15.40 19.55
CA ASP A 78 2.51 -15.31 18.80
C ASP A 78 2.85 -13.87 18.36
N VAL A 79 2.43 -12.86 19.14
CA VAL A 79 2.65 -11.43 18.83
C VAL A 79 4.13 -11.11 18.61
N GLU A 80 5.03 -11.69 19.41
CA GLU A 80 6.47 -11.49 19.28
C GLU A 80 7.00 -12.05 17.94
N ASP A 81 6.52 -13.21 17.51
CA ASP A 81 6.90 -13.78 16.21
C ASP A 81 6.40 -12.88 15.06
N VAL A 82 5.15 -12.43 15.10
CA VAL A 82 4.58 -11.48 14.11
C VAL A 82 5.41 -10.20 14.05
N THR A 83 5.75 -9.60 15.20
CA THR A 83 6.54 -8.36 15.22
C THR A 83 7.95 -8.56 14.69
N SER A 84 8.58 -9.71 14.96
CA SER A 84 9.93 -10.01 14.49
C SER A 84 10.05 -10.13 12.95
N ARG A 85 8.93 -10.35 12.27
CA ARG A 85 8.85 -10.51 10.81
C ARG A 85 8.57 -9.22 10.06
N LEU A 86 8.36 -8.09 10.77
CA LEU A 86 8.23 -6.77 10.18
C LEU A 86 9.51 -5.96 10.35
N MET A 87 10.12 -5.63 9.23
CA MET A 87 11.25 -4.70 9.16
C MET A 87 10.71 -3.33 8.79
N ILE A 88 10.66 -2.43 9.79
CA ILE A 88 10.11 -1.08 9.61
C ILE A 88 11.27 -0.10 9.46
N SER A 89 11.25 0.67 8.36
CA SER A 89 12.14 1.79 8.12
C SER A 89 11.34 3.08 8.14
N GLU A 90 11.65 3.97 9.08
CA GLU A 90 11.04 5.31 9.13
C GLU A 90 11.83 6.26 8.22
N ALA A 91 11.11 7.02 7.41
CA ALA A 91 11.68 8.08 6.58
C ALA A 91 11.08 9.43 7.01
N TYR A 92 11.93 10.40 7.25
CA TYR A 92 11.55 11.73 7.75
C TYR A 92 11.56 12.79 6.66
N ASP A 93 12.23 12.50 5.54
CA ASP A 93 12.26 13.33 4.36
C ASP A 93 12.33 12.50 3.07
N PHE A 94 12.44 13.17 1.93
CA PHE A 94 12.44 12.51 0.64
C PHE A 94 13.73 11.72 0.36
N GLU A 95 14.86 12.13 0.94
CA GLU A 95 16.14 11.44 0.80
C GLU A 95 16.14 10.16 1.61
N ASP A 96 15.65 10.20 2.85
CA ASP A 96 15.44 9.02 3.69
C ASP A 96 14.52 8.00 3.01
N GLN A 97 13.42 8.47 2.37
CA GLN A 97 12.53 7.59 1.62
C GLN A 97 13.24 6.91 0.45
N GLU A 98 14.08 7.64 -0.31
CA GLU A 98 14.86 7.07 -1.42
C GLU A 98 15.88 6.04 -0.91
N GLU A 99 16.51 6.31 0.23
CA GLU A 99 17.45 5.39 0.86
C GLU A 99 16.73 4.13 1.33
N ALA A 100 15.65 4.25 2.09
CA ALA A 100 14.84 3.11 2.56
C ALA A 100 14.32 2.23 1.41
N VAL A 101 13.88 2.84 0.30
CA VAL A 101 13.46 2.11 -0.90
C VAL A 101 14.64 1.37 -1.55
N ARG A 102 15.84 1.94 -1.52
CA ARG A 102 17.05 1.29 -2.05
C ARG A 102 17.48 0.13 -1.16
N ASP A 103 17.48 0.34 0.14
CA ASP A 103 17.91 -0.63 1.15
C ASP A 103 16.94 -1.81 1.26
N ALA A 104 15.68 -1.65 0.85
CA ALA A 104 14.73 -2.76 0.72
C ALA A 104 15.30 -3.91 -0.13
N ALA A 105 16.24 -3.64 -1.05
CA ALA A 105 16.91 -4.66 -1.86
C ALA A 105 17.75 -5.64 -1.03
N GLU A 106 18.14 -5.30 0.19
CA GLU A 106 18.92 -6.19 1.07
C GLU A 106 18.06 -7.31 1.69
N PHE A 107 16.73 -7.14 1.68
CA PHE A 107 15.78 -8.03 2.34
C PHE A 107 14.94 -8.86 1.37
N VAL A 108 15.06 -8.66 0.05
CA VAL A 108 14.18 -9.26 -0.96
C VAL A 108 14.20 -10.78 -1.01
N ASP A 109 15.29 -11.42 -0.61
CA ASP A 109 15.41 -12.89 -0.63
C ASP A 109 14.57 -13.56 0.47
N GLN A 110 14.12 -12.81 1.46
CA GLN A 110 13.28 -13.28 2.55
C GLN A 110 11.93 -12.56 2.63
N ALA A 111 11.75 -11.45 1.88
CA ALA A 111 10.52 -10.67 1.91
C ALA A 111 9.44 -11.25 1.01
N ASP A 112 8.22 -11.29 1.50
CA ASP A 112 7.00 -11.61 0.74
C ASP A 112 6.28 -10.36 0.26
N LEU A 113 6.40 -9.28 1.04
CA LEU A 113 5.71 -8.01 0.82
C LEU A 113 6.63 -6.83 1.13
N ILE A 114 6.64 -5.85 0.25
CA ILE A 114 7.18 -4.52 0.53
C ILE A 114 6.03 -3.51 0.52
N VAL A 115 5.93 -2.70 1.57
CA VAL A 115 4.97 -1.59 1.70
C VAL A 115 5.71 -0.27 1.70
N VAL A 116 5.19 0.72 0.97
CA VAL A 116 5.60 2.13 1.09
C VAL A 116 4.38 2.96 1.44
N ASP A 117 4.31 3.47 2.65
CA ASP A 117 3.17 4.22 3.17
C ASP A 117 3.62 5.62 3.68
N SER A 118 3.58 6.65 2.85
CA SER A 118 3.08 6.71 1.48
C SER A 118 4.20 7.06 0.47
N ALA A 119 4.04 6.62 -0.75
CA ALA A 119 5.01 6.90 -1.82
C ALA A 119 5.06 8.38 -2.23
N THR A 120 4.07 9.19 -1.87
CA THR A 120 3.92 10.58 -2.31
C THR A 120 3.80 11.60 -1.16
N GLY A 121 4.06 11.20 0.08
CA GLY A 121 4.01 12.10 1.24
C GLY A 121 4.94 13.29 1.05
N PHE A 122 6.23 13.03 0.88
CA PHE A 122 7.25 14.06 0.70
C PHE A 122 7.22 14.72 -0.68
N TYR A 123 6.84 14.01 -1.75
CA TYR A 123 6.63 14.59 -3.07
C TYR A 123 5.70 15.81 -3.05
N ARG A 124 4.63 15.75 -2.26
CA ARG A 124 3.69 16.86 -2.11
C ARG A 124 4.35 18.09 -1.50
N LEU A 125 5.26 17.92 -0.55
CA LEU A 125 5.97 19.01 0.12
C LEU A 125 6.98 19.66 -0.83
N GLU A 126 7.77 18.87 -1.53
CA GLU A 126 8.77 19.39 -2.49
C GLU A 126 8.11 20.11 -3.68
N ARG A 127 7.01 19.58 -4.22
CA ARG A 127 6.26 20.22 -5.29
C ARG A 127 5.83 21.65 -4.95
N THR A 128 5.52 21.93 -3.69
CA THR A 128 5.15 23.27 -3.23
C THR A 128 6.36 24.20 -3.06
N ALA A 129 7.54 23.66 -2.82
CA ALA A 129 8.76 24.41 -2.59
C ALA A 129 9.50 24.77 -3.89
N GLU A 130 9.51 23.88 -4.89
CA GLU A 130 10.33 24.02 -6.10
C GLU A 130 9.62 24.65 -7.31
N GLY A 131 8.30 24.86 -7.24
CA GLY A 131 7.52 25.49 -8.33
C GLY A 131 7.35 24.63 -9.60
N ASP A 132 8.15 23.59 -9.80
CA ASP A 132 8.05 22.59 -10.86
C ASP A 132 8.20 21.17 -10.27
N GLY A 133 7.09 20.51 -10.01
CA GLY A 133 7.05 19.15 -9.48
C GLY A 133 7.58 18.05 -10.43
N GLY A 134 8.22 18.43 -11.54
CA GLY A 134 8.69 17.48 -12.55
C GLY A 134 9.86 16.62 -12.09
N GLU A 135 10.83 17.18 -11.38
CA GLU A 135 11.98 16.42 -10.89
C GLU A 135 11.60 15.50 -9.73
N SER A 136 10.86 16.00 -8.75
CA SER A 136 10.37 15.20 -7.64
C SER A 136 9.48 14.04 -8.11
N LEU A 137 8.65 14.24 -9.15
CA LEU A 137 7.87 13.17 -9.75
C LEU A 137 8.74 12.11 -10.44
N ARG A 138 9.83 12.52 -11.09
CA ARG A 138 10.79 11.58 -11.69
C ARG A 138 11.50 10.75 -10.61
N ARG A 139 11.82 11.35 -9.47
CA ARG A 139 12.41 10.66 -8.32
C ARG A 139 11.44 9.59 -7.79
N VAL A 140 10.16 9.91 -7.58
CA VAL A 140 9.15 8.92 -7.19
C VAL A 140 9.00 7.82 -8.24
N ALA A 141 8.95 8.17 -9.53
CA ALA A 141 8.85 7.17 -10.59
C ALA A 141 10.06 6.22 -10.62
N ARG A 142 11.28 6.72 -10.34
CA ARG A 142 12.47 5.87 -10.18
C ARG A 142 12.34 4.89 -9.02
N GLN A 143 11.82 5.33 -7.87
CA GLN A 143 11.55 4.45 -6.73
C GLN A 143 10.54 3.34 -7.10
N VAL A 144 9.43 3.70 -7.74
CA VAL A 144 8.40 2.74 -8.16
C VAL A 144 8.94 1.74 -9.17
N THR A 145 9.75 2.18 -10.14
CA THR A 145 10.36 1.27 -11.12
C THR A 145 11.40 0.35 -10.49
N HIS A 146 12.15 0.84 -9.50
CA HIS A 146 13.06 0.01 -8.72
C HIS A 146 12.30 -1.08 -7.96
N LEU A 147 11.27 -0.72 -7.22
CA LEU A 147 10.41 -1.66 -6.49
C LEU A 147 9.74 -2.69 -7.43
N LEU A 148 9.28 -2.26 -8.60
CA LEU A 148 8.74 -3.17 -9.62
C LEU A 148 9.80 -4.17 -10.12
N SER A 149 11.06 -3.72 -10.27
CA SER A 149 12.16 -4.61 -10.63
C SER A 149 12.41 -5.67 -9.54
N LEU A 150 12.43 -5.25 -8.27
CA LEU A 150 12.56 -6.18 -7.13
C LEU A 150 11.39 -7.16 -7.09
N ALA A 151 10.15 -6.68 -7.22
CA ALA A 151 8.95 -7.51 -7.25
C ALA A 151 9.05 -8.63 -8.28
N ARG A 152 9.40 -8.26 -9.52
CA ARG A 152 9.52 -9.23 -10.64
C ARG A 152 10.66 -10.22 -10.48
N LYS A 153 11.79 -9.75 -9.96
CA LYS A 153 13.00 -10.57 -9.85
C LYS A 153 12.90 -11.60 -8.71
N HIS A 154 12.23 -11.23 -7.62
CA HIS A 154 12.18 -12.02 -6.39
C HIS A 154 10.76 -12.57 -6.10
N ASP A 155 9.80 -12.39 -7.01
CA ASP A 155 8.42 -12.89 -6.89
C ASP A 155 7.72 -12.45 -5.60
N LEU A 156 7.93 -11.20 -5.19
CA LEU A 156 7.30 -10.58 -4.03
C LEU A 156 6.20 -9.58 -4.44
N ALA A 157 5.29 -9.25 -3.54
CA ALA A 157 4.30 -8.21 -3.75
C ALA A 157 4.81 -6.85 -3.28
N VAL A 158 4.41 -5.78 -3.97
CA VAL A 158 4.67 -4.40 -3.53
C VAL A 158 3.36 -3.64 -3.42
N VAL A 159 3.15 -2.95 -2.31
CA VAL A 159 2.01 -2.07 -2.08
C VAL A 159 2.50 -0.64 -1.84
N LEU A 160 1.97 0.28 -2.61
CA LEU A 160 2.19 1.72 -2.42
C LEU A 160 0.88 2.35 -1.97
N THR A 161 0.88 3.08 -0.87
CA THR A 161 -0.22 4.00 -0.59
C THR A 161 0.07 5.35 -1.24
N ASN A 162 -0.99 6.03 -1.67
CA ASN A 162 -0.87 7.29 -2.38
C ASN A 162 -1.99 8.26 -1.97
N GLN A 163 -1.68 9.54 -1.97
CA GLN A 163 -2.64 10.60 -1.69
C GLN A 163 -3.37 11.02 -2.97
N VAL A 164 -4.39 11.85 -2.82
CA VAL A 164 -5.15 12.42 -3.93
C VAL A 164 -4.89 13.91 -4.08
N TYR A 165 -5.09 14.41 -5.29
CA TYR A 165 -5.26 15.83 -5.55
C TYR A 165 -6.58 16.09 -6.28
N SER A 166 -7.14 17.27 -6.08
CA SER A 166 -8.30 17.73 -6.86
C SER A 166 -7.82 18.27 -8.19
N ASP A 167 -8.30 17.71 -9.28
CA ASP A 167 -8.02 18.19 -10.61
C ASP A 167 -8.87 19.44 -10.89
N PRO A 168 -8.26 20.62 -11.10
CA PRO A 168 -9.01 21.87 -11.29
C PRO A 168 -9.87 21.89 -12.55
N GLU A 169 -9.54 21.06 -13.55
CA GLU A 169 -10.23 21.00 -14.83
C GLU A 169 -11.36 19.95 -14.86
N SER A 170 -11.35 19.03 -13.91
CA SER A 170 -12.41 18.06 -13.75
C SER A 170 -12.75 17.97 -12.26
N ASP A 171 -14.01 18.03 -11.89
CA ASP A 171 -14.47 17.87 -10.49
C ASP A 171 -14.16 16.43 -9.95
N ARG A 172 -13.01 15.88 -10.36
CA ARG A 172 -12.54 14.53 -10.05
C ARG A 172 -11.26 14.57 -9.24
N THR A 173 -11.24 13.74 -8.22
CA THR A 173 -10.05 13.47 -7.41
C THR A 173 -9.22 12.38 -8.10
N ARG A 174 -7.92 12.64 -8.29
CA ARG A 174 -6.98 11.69 -8.90
C ARG A 174 -5.83 11.38 -7.95
N ALA A 175 -5.19 10.23 -8.16
CA ALA A 175 -3.97 9.88 -7.45
C ALA A 175 -2.84 10.87 -7.75
N LEU A 176 -2.07 11.27 -6.74
CA LEU A 176 -0.86 12.06 -6.94
C LEU A 176 0.13 11.32 -7.86
N GLY A 177 0.81 12.06 -8.73
CA GLY A 177 1.67 11.48 -9.77
C GLY A 177 0.94 11.00 -11.02
N GLY A 178 -0.41 10.95 -10.98
CA GLY A 178 -1.28 10.71 -12.14
C GLY A 178 -0.84 9.53 -13.01
N HIS A 179 -0.90 9.69 -14.32
CA HIS A 179 -0.56 8.66 -15.30
C HIS A 179 0.88 8.13 -15.19
N THR A 180 1.81 8.93 -14.65
CA THR A 180 3.21 8.50 -14.50
C THR A 180 3.34 7.32 -13.54
N LEU A 181 2.70 7.38 -12.38
CA LEU A 181 2.73 6.27 -11.42
C LEU A 181 1.80 5.13 -11.84
N GLU A 182 0.62 5.46 -12.37
CA GLU A 182 -0.33 4.48 -12.89
C GLU A 182 0.28 3.58 -13.99
N HIS A 183 1.19 4.12 -14.80
CA HIS A 183 1.87 3.35 -15.86
C HIS A 183 2.70 2.20 -15.28
N TRP A 184 3.39 2.42 -14.16
CA TRP A 184 4.29 1.45 -13.54
C TRP A 184 3.62 0.51 -12.53
N THR A 185 2.37 0.76 -12.18
CA THR A 185 1.59 -0.09 -11.28
C THR A 185 0.75 -1.09 -12.07
N GLY A 186 0.72 -2.35 -11.65
CA GLY A 186 -0.08 -3.41 -12.29
C GLY A 186 -1.55 -3.34 -11.88
N THR A 187 -1.80 -2.98 -10.62
CA THR A 187 -3.11 -2.85 -10.02
C THR A 187 -3.27 -1.47 -9.38
N VAL A 188 -4.44 -0.85 -9.57
CA VAL A 188 -4.80 0.43 -8.96
C VAL A 188 -6.15 0.30 -8.27
N VAL A 189 -6.17 0.59 -6.97
CA VAL A 189 -7.35 0.54 -6.12
C VAL A 189 -7.61 1.92 -5.53
N ARG A 190 -8.80 2.46 -5.76
CA ARG A 190 -9.26 3.68 -5.10
C ARG A 190 -10.06 3.33 -3.86
N LEU A 191 -9.74 3.98 -2.76
CA LEU A 191 -10.49 3.88 -1.51
C LEU A 191 -11.30 5.15 -1.27
N ASP A 192 -12.57 4.99 -0.96
CA ASP A 192 -13.48 6.05 -0.58
C ASP A 192 -14.11 5.78 0.79
N ARG A 193 -14.44 6.86 1.52
CA ARG A 193 -15.32 6.76 2.68
C ARG A 193 -16.75 6.49 2.21
N PHE A 194 -17.41 5.53 2.83
CA PHE A 194 -18.75 5.12 2.45
C PHE A 194 -19.72 5.18 3.64
N ARG A 195 -20.99 4.95 3.39
CA ARG A 195 -22.06 5.09 4.38
C ARG A 195 -21.84 4.21 5.61
N GLY A 196 -22.28 4.68 6.79
CA GLY A 196 -22.24 3.90 8.04
C GLY A 196 -20.84 3.58 8.56
N GLY A 197 -19.82 4.38 8.21
CA GLY A 197 -18.44 4.13 8.62
C GLY A 197 -17.71 3.10 7.75
N ASN A 198 -18.37 2.54 6.74
CA ASN A 198 -17.76 1.64 5.77
C ASN A 198 -16.73 2.37 4.90
N ARG A 199 -15.91 1.56 4.23
CA ARG A 199 -15.02 1.96 3.15
C ARG A 199 -15.45 1.23 1.89
N ARG A 200 -15.25 1.88 0.74
CA ARG A 200 -15.43 1.25 -0.56
C ARG A 200 -14.10 1.26 -1.30
N ALA A 201 -13.67 0.09 -1.72
CA ALA A 201 -12.59 -0.08 -2.67
C ALA A 201 -13.19 -0.18 -4.08
N THR A 202 -12.60 0.53 -5.03
CA THR A 202 -12.94 0.46 -6.45
C THR A 202 -11.69 0.04 -7.22
N LEU A 203 -11.78 -1.02 -7.99
CA LEU A 203 -10.71 -1.47 -8.87
C LEU A 203 -10.69 -0.57 -10.11
N GLU A 204 -9.63 0.21 -10.29
CA GLU A 204 -9.50 1.10 -11.45
C GLU A 204 -8.59 0.54 -12.54
N LYS A 205 -7.65 -0.33 -12.14
CA LYS A 205 -6.77 -1.04 -13.06
C LYS A 205 -6.43 -2.41 -12.50
N HIS A 206 -6.50 -3.42 -13.34
CA HIS A 206 -6.07 -4.78 -13.04
C HIS A 206 -5.77 -5.52 -14.34
N ARG A 207 -4.85 -6.50 -14.32
CA ARG A 207 -4.47 -7.23 -15.53
C ARG A 207 -5.53 -8.20 -16.00
N ALA A 208 -6.25 -8.83 -15.07
CA ALA A 208 -7.19 -9.93 -15.33
C ALA A 208 -8.66 -9.55 -15.09
N LYS A 209 -8.94 -8.44 -14.43
CA LYS A 209 -10.32 -8.02 -14.08
C LYS A 209 -10.69 -6.69 -14.72
N PRO A 210 -11.97 -6.47 -15.03
CA PRO A 210 -12.44 -5.20 -15.55
C PRO A 210 -12.39 -4.11 -14.48
N ALA A 211 -12.08 -2.88 -14.90
CA ALA A 211 -12.17 -1.72 -14.03
C ALA A 211 -13.63 -1.41 -13.66
N GLY A 212 -13.83 -0.87 -12.46
CA GLY A 212 -15.14 -0.49 -11.94
C GLY A 212 -15.76 -1.49 -10.95
N GLU A 213 -15.19 -2.68 -10.78
CA GLU A 213 -15.59 -3.58 -9.70
C GLU A 213 -15.35 -2.92 -8.34
N THR A 214 -16.21 -3.23 -7.36
CA THR A 214 -16.13 -2.63 -6.02
C THR A 214 -16.28 -3.67 -4.92
N ALA A 215 -15.60 -3.43 -3.80
CA ALA A 215 -15.79 -4.13 -2.56
C ALA A 215 -16.03 -3.15 -1.41
N THR A 216 -16.70 -3.59 -0.36
CA THR A 216 -16.92 -2.80 0.85
C THR A 216 -16.35 -3.51 2.07
N PHE A 217 -15.82 -2.72 2.98
CA PHE A 217 -15.24 -3.23 4.21
C PHE A 217 -15.36 -2.17 5.34
N LYS A 218 -15.14 -2.62 6.56
CA LYS A 218 -15.00 -1.76 7.75
C LYS A 218 -13.59 -1.87 8.31
N ILE A 219 -13.13 -0.77 8.90
CA ILE A 219 -11.97 -0.76 9.76
C ILE A 219 -12.47 -0.98 11.19
N THR A 220 -11.96 -2.01 11.83
CA THR A 220 -12.34 -2.41 13.20
C THR A 220 -11.11 -2.48 14.09
N ASP A 221 -11.31 -2.68 15.37
CA ASP A 221 -10.21 -2.90 16.32
C ASP A 221 -9.40 -4.17 15.99
N ARG A 222 -10.02 -5.13 15.30
CA ARG A 222 -9.41 -6.41 14.90
C ARG A 222 -8.85 -6.43 13.47
N GLY A 223 -8.78 -5.29 12.80
CA GLY A 223 -8.34 -5.17 11.43
C GLY A 223 -9.46 -4.80 10.46
N LEU A 224 -9.39 -5.32 9.25
CA LEU A 224 -10.40 -5.12 8.23
C LEU A 224 -11.47 -6.22 8.31
N SER A 225 -12.71 -5.84 8.10
CA SER A 225 -13.85 -6.77 8.08
C SER A 225 -14.68 -6.54 6.83
N SER A 226 -14.93 -7.61 6.06
CA SER A 226 -15.84 -7.57 4.92
C SER A 226 -17.24 -7.14 5.36
N THR A 227 -17.92 -6.37 4.51
CA THR A 227 -19.33 -6.01 4.73
C THR A 227 -20.11 -6.31 3.47
N ASP A 228 -21.17 -7.08 3.61
CA ASP A 228 -22.18 -7.24 2.58
C ASP A 228 -23.03 -5.98 2.50
N ILE A 229 -23.29 -5.49 1.29
CA ILE A 229 -24.23 -4.39 1.02
C ILE A 229 -25.51 -4.97 0.47
#